data_1b2ac89ac374d379918f96c7f073551b
#
_entry.id   1b2ac89ac374d379918f96c7f073551b
#
_cell.length_a   1.000
_cell.length_b   1.000
_cell.length_c   1.000
_cell.angle_alpha   90.00
_cell.angle_beta   90.00
_cell.angle_gamma   90.00
#
_symmetry.space_group_name_H-M   'P 1'
#
loop_
_entity.id
_entity.type
_entity.pdbx_description
1 polymer ?
#
loop_
_entity_poly.entity_id
_entity_poly.type
_entity_poly.pdbx_seq_one_letter_code
_entity_poly.pdbx_strand_id
1 'polypeptide(L)'
;LVLKDQKDELFHPVATTAKGGLALTPYVFETGFDNARFWHFDPFSFLRKALRLPDIPAFDVTTESGRRILTSHIDGDGFVSAAEQLEVAPEDSVLSGQIILEEIWKVYPFLHTVSIIQGEISKEGQYPQLADAAEPIAREIFKLPWVEIANHTFSHPFFWMYFEGRKNIATKGYGFHMPIPGYKTDLKKEIVGSTEYINTQLAPRGKKVKVLLWSGDAIPGEQALKLTAENDLLNVNGGNTKVLKSSNSLTNVWPIGRAVKDYYQIYAPVMNENVYTNLWNGPYYGFQKVIETFELLEEPIRLKPISIYYHFYSGSKIAGLKALDDVYQW
;
A
#
# COMPACT_ATOMS: atom_id res chain seq x y z
N LEU A 1 -17.26 -25.10 -16.26
CA LEU A 1 -16.27 -26.17 -16.03
C LEU A 1 -17.03 -27.48 -15.75
N VAL A 2 -16.67 -28.54 -16.44
CA VAL A 2 -17.21 -29.87 -16.24
C VAL A 2 -16.07 -30.80 -15.95
N LEU A 3 -16.18 -31.52 -14.87
CA LEU A 3 -15.23 -32.58 -14.49
C LEU A 3 -15.94 -33.94 -14.57
N LYS A 4 -15.17 -34.97 -14.77
CA LYS A 4 -15.61 -36.35 -14.78
C LYS A 4 -14.86 -37.14 -13.69
N ASP A 5 -15.60 -37.87 -12.90
CA ASP A 5 -14.97 -38.72 -11.89
C ASP A 5 -14.53 -40.06 -12.47
N GLN A 6 -13.96 -40.93 -11.64
CA GLN A 6 -13.51 -42.27 -12.04
C GLN A 6 -14.64 -43.23 -12.44
N LYS A 7 -15.89 -42.86 -12.15
CA LYS A 7 -17.10 -43.61 -12.51
C LYS A 7 -17.85 -43.01 -13.70
N ASP A 8 -17.18 -42.07 -14.40
CA ASP A 8 -17.79 -41.30 -15.51
C ASP A 8 -18.96 -40.38 -15.12
N GLU A 9 -19.17 -40.11 -13.82
CA GLU A 9 -20.16 -39.17 -13.36
C GLU A 9 -19.71 -37.73 -13.61
N LEU A 10 -20.63 -36.88 -14.09
CA LEU A 10 -20.34 -35.48 -14.39
C LEU A 10 -20.51 -34.60 -13.14
N PHE A 11 -19.52 -33.78 -12.89
CA PHE A 11 -19.52 -32.79 -11.84
C PHE A 11 -19.29 -31.38 -12.41
N HIS A 12 -20.08 -30.41 -11.96
CA HIS A 12 -20.06 -29.04 -12.45
C HIS A 12 -19.59 -28.05 -11.37
N PRO A 13 -18.29 -28.01 -11.04
CA PRO A 13 -17.79 -27.16 -9.96
C PRO A 13 -17.84 -25.67 -10.28
N VAL A 14 -17.96 -25.31 -11.56
CA VAL A 14 -18.21 -23.93 -12.00
C VAL A 14 -19.36 -23.96 -13.00
N ALA A 15 -20.44 -23.30 -12.65
CA ALA A 15 -21.67 -23.28 -13.46
C ALA A 15 -22.39 -21.94 -13.33
N THR A 16 -23.13 -21.57 -14.35
CA THR A 16 -24.07 -20.45 -14.32
C THR A 16 -25.48 -20.97 -14.57
N THR A 17 -26.45 -20.39 -13.89
CA THR A 17 -27.87 -20.74 -13.97
C THR A 17 -28.71 -19.49 -14.18
N ALA A 18 -30.03 -19.71 -14.38
CA ALA A 18 -30.97 -18.61 -14.42
C ALA A 18 -31.04 -17.78 -13.12
N LYS A 19 -30.51 -18.28 -12.01
CA LYS A 19 -30.57 -17.63 -10.68
C LYS A 19 -29.25 -17.12 -10.18
N GLY A 20 -28.15 -17.32 -10.94
CA GLY A 20 -26.81 -16.90 -10.52
C GLY A 20 -25.71 -17.84 -10.99
N GLY A 21 -24.58 -17.81 -10.32
CA GLY A 21 -23.44 -18.69 -10.61
C GLY A 21 -22.95 -19.42 -9.36
N LEU A 22 -22.27 -20.54 -9.58
CA LEU A 22 -21.61 -21.34 -8.58
C LEU A 22 -20.16 -21.53 -9.00
N ALA A 23 -19.21 -21.30 -8.09
CA ALA A 23 -17.80 -21.59 -8.29
C ALA A 23 -17.23 -22.17 -7.00
N LEU A 24 -16.85 -23.44 -7.03
CA LEU A 24 -16.44 -24.21 -5.86
C LEU A 24 -14.92 -24.32 -5.75
N THR A 25 -14.36 -23.91 -4.63
CA THR A 25 -12.98 -24.22 -4.24
C THR A 25 -12.85 -25.73 -3.94
N PRO A 26 -11.76 -26.41 -4.35
CA PRO A 26 -10.54 -25.88 -5.00
C PRO A 26 -10.57 -25.79 -6.53
N TYR A 27 -11.70 -26.07 -7.17
CA TYR A 27 -11.81 -26.25 -8.63
C TYR A 27 -11.80 -24.96 -9.44
N VAL A 28 -11.82 -23.80 -8.80
CA VAL A 28 -11.87 -22.49 -9.47
C VAL A 28 -10.52 -22.03 -10.00
N PHE A 29 -9.44 -22.50 -9.38
CA PHE A 29 -8.08 -22.20 -9.80
C PHE A 29 -7.15 -23.37 -9.50
N GLU A 30 -6.06 -23.45 -10.24
CA GLU A 30 -4.93 -24.34 -9.95
C GLU A 30 -3.81 -23.56 -9.28
N THR A 31 -2.96 -24.28 -8.54
CA THR A 31 -1.71 -23.76 -8.01
C THR A 31 -0.57 -24.47 -8.72
N GLY A 32 0.24 -23.70 -9.45
CA GLY A 32 1.42 -24.20 -10.14
C GLY A 32 2.57 -24.54 -9.20
N PHE A 33 3.67 -25.00 -9.78
CA PHE A 33 4.88 -25.45 -9.06
C PHE A 33 5.52 -24.38 -8.17
N ASP A 34 5.44 -23.14 -8.59
CA ASP A 34 5.98 -21.94 -7.90
C ASP A 34 4.96 -21.23 -7.00
N ASN A 35 3.87 -21.91 -6.64
CA ASN A 35 2.71 -21.34 -5.97
C ASN A 35 1.94 -20.27 -6.79
N ALA A 36 2.26 -20.06 -8.06
CA ALA A 36 1.46 -19.23 -8.95
C ALA A 36 0.07 -19.83 -9.11
N ARG A 37 -0.96 -18.99 -9.08
CA ARG A 37 -2.36 -19.41 -9.22
C ARG A 37 -2.90 -18.98 -10.56
N PHE A 38 -3.73 -19.82 -11.16
CA PHE A 38 -4.36 -19.55 -12.45
C PHE A 38 -5.84 -19.94 -12.38
N TRP A 39 -6.70 -19.06 -12.91
CA TRP A 39 -8.11 -19.38 -13.04
C TRP A 39 -8.31 -20.49 -14.09
N HIS A 40 -9.15 -21.49 -13.79
CA HIS A 40 -9.56 -22.52 -14.76
C HIS A 40 -10.59 -22.01 -15.78
N PHE A 41 -11.04 -20.78 -15.64
CA PHE A 41 -12.04 -20.15 -16.53
C PHE A 41 -11.83 -18.64 -16.52
N ASP A 42 -12.41 -17.95 -17.51
CA ASP A 42 -12.42 -16.48 -17.51
C ASP A 42 -13.37 -15.94 -16.43
N PRO A 43 -12.84 -15.32 -15.35
CA PRO A 43 -13.64 -14.82 -14.24
C PRO A 43 -14.57 -13.67 -14.66
N PHE A 44 -14.20 -12.85 -15.64
CA PHE A 44 -15.04 -11.75 -16.11
C PHE A 44 -16.27 -12.28 -16.85
N SER A 45 -16.07 -13.22 -17.76
CA SER A 45 -17.15 -13.88 -18.46
C SER A 45 -18.10 -14.61 -17.51
N PHE A 46 -17.53 -15.31 -16.51
CA PHE A 46 -18.30 -15.97 -15.47
C PHE A 46 -19.15 -14.98 -14.68
N LEU A 47 -18.53 -13.90 -14.14
CA LEU A 47 -19.23 -12.91 -13.34
C LEU A 47 -20.32 -12.18 -14.14
N ARG A 48 -20.04 -11.82 -15.39
CA ARG A 48 -21.04 -11.21 -16.28
C ARG A 48 -22.30 -12.09 -16.42
N LYS A 49 -22.11 -13.38 -16.67
CA LYS A 49 -23.20 -14.35 -16.80
C LYS A 49 -23.90 -14.61 -15.47
N ALA A 50 -23.13 -14.85 -14.41
CA ALA A 50 -23.68 -15.18 -13.09
C ALA A 50 -24.49 -14.02 -12.48
N LEU A 51 -24.01 -12.79 -12.65
CA LEU A 51 -24.68 -11.59 -12.16
C LEU A 51 -25.69 -11.01 -13.18
N ARG A 52 -25.80 -11.60 -14.37
CA ARG A 52 -26.65 -11.12 -15.47
C ARG A 52 -26.40 -9.65 -15.79
N LEU A 53 -25.14 -9.25 -15.81
CA LEU A 53 -24.77 -7.90 -16.15
C LEU A 53 -25.16 -7.63 -17.61
N PRO A 54 -25.83 -6.52 -17.88
CA PRO A 54 -26.20 -6.15 -19.26
C PRO A 54 -24.93 -5.85 -20.06
N ASP A 55 -25.04 -5.99 -21.39
CA ASP A 55 -23.95 -5.63 -22.30
C ASP A 55 -24.02 -4.13 -22.63
N ILE A 56 -23.80 -3.32 -21.63
CA ILE A 56 -23.76 -1.86 -21.71
C ILE A 56 -22.43 -1.37 -21.15
N PRO A 57 -21.97 -0.17 -21.53
CA PRO A 57 -20.81 0.46 -20.90
C PRO A 57 -20.99 0.55 -19.38
N ALA A 58 -19.98 0.13 -18.65
CA ALA A 58 -19.92 0.27 -17.20
C ALA A 58 -18.98 1.43 -16.84
N PHE A 59 -19.22 2.06 -15.70
CA PHE A 59 -18.29 3.05 -15.16
C PHE A 59 -16.95 2.41 -14.89
N ASP A 60 -15.90 3.03 -15.39
CA ASP A 60 -14.51 2.68 -15.08
C ASP A 60 -14.01 3.55 -13.92
N VAL A 61 -13.92 2.94 -12.74
CA VAL A 61 -13.46 3.60 -11.50
C VAL A 61 -11.95 3.93 -11.51
N THR A 62 -11.23 3.50 -12.55
CA THR A 62 -9.80 3.79 -12.72
C THR A 62 -9.54 4.98 -13.64
N THR A 63 -10.60 5.61 -14.12
CA THR A 63 -10.54 6.66 -15.14
C THR A 63 -11.31 7.90 -14.69
N GLU A 64 -10.74 9.06 -14.96
CA GLU A 64 -11.42 10.34 -14.86
C GLU A 64 -11.30 11.10 -16.20
N SER A 65 -12.41 11.61 -16.70
CA SER A 65 -12.46 12.33 -17.99
C SER A 65 -11.80 11.58 -19.15
N GLY A 66 -11.93 10.25 -19.18
CA GLY A 66 -11.34 9.37 -20.19
C GLY A 66 -9.85 9.10 -20.01
N ARG A 67 -9.21 9.64 -18.96
CA ARG A 67 -7.80 9.43 -18.64
C ARG A 67 -7.65 8.50 -17.45
N ARG A 68 -6.63 7.63 -17.48
CA ARG A 68 -6.31 6.76 -16.37
C ARG A 68 -5.84 7.60 -15.18
N ILE A 69 -6.40 7.32 -13.99
CA ILE A 69 -6.03 8.01 -12.76
C ILE A 69 -4.59 7.64 -12.38
N LEU A 70 -3.81 8.63 -11.99
CA LEU A 70 -2.50 8.49 -11.37
C LEU A 70 -2.62 8.88 -9.89
N THR A 71 -2.14 8.01 -9.01
CA THR A 71 -1.96 8.29 -7.58
C THR A 71 -0.50 8.07 -7.20
N SER A 72 -0.02 8.85 -6.24
CA SER A 72 1.29 8.65 -5.64
C SER A 72 1.15 8.77 -4.13
N HIS A 73 1.63 7.78 -3.38
CA HIS A 73 1.66 7.86 -1.93
C HIS A 73 2.90 7.19 -1.35
N ILE A 74 3.32 7.66 -0.18
CA ILE A 74 4.51 7.18 0.50
C ILE A 74 4.19 6.87 1.96
N ASP A 75 4.59 5.69 2.38
CA ASP A 75 4.58 5.29 3.80
C ASP A 75 5.77 5.89 4.53
N GLY A 76 5.57 6.16 5.82
CA GLY A 76 6.52 6.91 6.66
C GLY A 76 7.84 6.21 6.94
N ASP A 77 7.96 4.91 6.64
CA ASP A 77 9.08 4.07 7.01
C ASP A 77 10.40 4.53 6.39
N GLY A 78 11.42 4.62 7.23
CA GLY A 78 12.77 4.92 6.80
C GLY A 78 13.03 6.39 6.51
N PHE A 79 12.19 7.29 7.01
CA PHE A 79 12.39 8.74 6.88
C PHE A 79 13.76 9.17 7.38
N VAL A 80 14.21 8.60 8.50
CA VAL A 80 15.51 8.90 9.12
C VAL A 80 16.64 7.97 8.69
N SER A 81 16.43 7.10 7.71
CA SER A 81 17.49 6.26 7.16
C SER A 81 18.60 7.12 6.55
N ALA A 82 19.85 6.77 6.79
CA ALA A 82 20.98 7.40 6.14
C ALA A 82 20.98 7.08 4.64
N ALA A 83 21.07 8.09 3.81
CA ALA A 83 21.10 7.93 2.36
C ALA A 83 22.51 7.65 1.85
N GLU A 84 22.66 6.67 0.98
CA GLU A 84 23.92 6.47 0.23
C GLU A 84 24.16 7.68 -0.67
N GLN A 85 25.37 8.23 -0.59
CA GLN A 85 25.84 9.29 -1.47
C GLN A 85 27.26 8.94 -1.95
N LEU A 86 27.54 9.20 -3.21
CA LEU A 86 28.87 9.00 -3.74
C LEU A 86 29.84 10.00 -3.05
N GLU A 87 31.00 9.50 -2.61
CA GLU A 87 32.08 10.31 -2.02
C GLU A 87 31.73 10.97 -0.67
N VAL A 88 30.66 10.54 0.02
CA VAL A 88 30.25 11.02 1.34
C VAL A 88 30.39 9.88 2.35
N ALA A 89 31.02 10.18 3.50
CA ALA A 89 31.13 9.21 4.59
C ALA A 89 29.74 8.93 5.20
N PRO A 90 29.45 7.70 5.67
CA PRO A 90 28.13 7.35 6.22
C PRO A 90 27.66 8.25 7.38
N GLU A 91 28.58 8.75 8.19
CA GLU A 91 28.31 9.66 9.32
C GLU A 91 27.87 11.06 8.88
N ASP A 92 28.23 11.47 7.67
CA ASP A 92 27.89 12.76 7.08
C ASP A 92 26.67 12.65 6.13
N SER A 93 26.07 11.44 6.01
CA SER A 93 24.96 11.19 5.11
C SER A 93 23.71 11.97 5.55
N VAL A 94 22.99 12.49 4.54
CA VAL A 94 21.68 13.12 4.78
C VAL A 94 20.60 12.06 5.00
N LEU A 95 19.49 12.47 5.60
CA LEU A 95 18.35 11.58 5.81
C LEU A 95 17.63 11.28 4.50
N SER A 96 17.12 10.06 4.36
CA SER A 96 16.36 9.62 3.18
C SER A 96 15.18 10.54 2.89
N GLY A 97 14.51 11.08 3.93
CA GLY A 97 13.46 12.08 3.77
C GLY A 97 13.91 13.33 3.00
N GLN A 98 15.15 13.79 3.22
CA GLN A 98 15.72 14.91 2.49
C GLN A 98 15.97 14.57 1.01
N ILE A 99 16.51 13.39 0.74
CA ILE A 99 16.79 12.93 -0.63
C ILE A 99 15.48 12.82 -1.43
N ILE A 100 14.45 12.20 -0.87
CA ILE A 100 13.14 12.09 -1.54
C ILE A 100 12.52 13.47 -1.79
N LEU A 101 12.67 14.41 -0.86
CA LEU A 101 12.21 15.79 -1.06
C LEU A 101 12.89 16.45 -2.26
N GLU A 102 14.22 16.36 -2.33
CA GLU A 102 15.01 17.10 -3.32
C GLU A 102 14.95 16.42 -4.71
N GLU A 103 15.11 15.11 -4.76
CA GLU A 103 15.31 14.38 -6.02
C GLU A 103 13.99 13.88 -6.64
N ILE A 104 12.91 13.79 -5.85
CA ILE A 104 11.64 13.31 -6.34
C ILE A 104 10.58 14.40 -6.31
N TRP A 105 10.19 14.92 -5.15
CA TRP A 105 9.00 15.77 -5.08
C TRP A 105 9.20 17.18 -5.60
N LYS A 106 10.41 17.72 -5.53
CA LYS A 106 10.72 19.00 -6.21
C LYS A 106 10.88 18.84 -7.71
N VAL A 107 11.24 17.64 -8.17
CA VAL A 107 11.42 17.34 -9.61
C VAL A 107 10.09 16.99 -10.27
N TYR A 108 9.21 16.28 -9.57
CA TYR A 108 7.90 15.82 -10.07
C TYR A 108 6.74 16.50 -9.33
N PRO A 109 6.36 17.75 -9.68
CA PRO A 109 5.38 18.55 -8.93
C PRO A 109 3.92 18.18 -9.29
N PHE A 110 3.49 16.97 -8.97
CA PHE A 110 2.10 16.54 -9.02
C PHE A 110 1.66 15.99 -7.65
N LEU A 111 0.37 15.68 -7.48
CA LEU A 111 -0.19 15.34 -6.19
C LEU A 111 0.43 14.07 -5.58
N HIS A 112 1.02 14.21 -4.40
CA HIS A 112 1.57 13.13 -3.58
C HIS A 112 0.87 13.10 -2.22
N THR A 113 0.44 11.93 -1.77
CA THR A 113 0.00 11.72 -0.40
C THR A 113 1.18 11.25 0.43
N VAL A 114 1.62 12.04 1.38
CA VAL A 114 2.86 11.82 2.15
C VAL A 114 2.54 11.60 3.61
N SER A 115 2.92 10.46 4.14
CA SER A 115 2.71 10.11 5.54
C SER A 115 3.99 10.12 6.37
N ILE A 116 3.81 10.22 7.68
CA ILE A 116 4.89 10.24 8.66
C ILE A 116 4.56 9.28 9.80
N ILE A 117 5.58 8.55 10.27
CA ILE A 117 5.53 7.83 11.54
C ILE A 117 6.03 8.78 12.63
N GLN A 118 5.13 9.20 13.53
CA GLN A 118 5.52 10.11 14.60
C GLN A 118 6.69 9.55 15.43
N GLY A 119 6.65 8.28 15.80
CA GLY A 119 7.67 7.63 16.61
C GLY A 119 9.01 7.41 15.90
N GLU A 120 9.10 7.65 14.60
CA GLU A 120 10.39 7.64 13.90
C GLU A 120 11.06 9.00 13.93
N ILE A 121 10.28 10.10 13.80
CA ILE A 121 10.84 11.44 13.59
C ILE A 121 10.77 12.36 14.80
N SER A 122 10.02 12.02 15.86
CA SER A 122 9.81 12.89 17.02
C SER A 122 10.71 12.57 18.20
N LYS A 123 10.83 13.52 19.13
CA LYS A 123 11.57 13.34 20.39
C LYS A 123 10.97 12.28 21.31
N GLU A 124 9.69 11.93 21.15
CA GLU A 124 9.01 10.87 21.88
C GLU A 124 9.24 9.47 21.27
N GLY A 125 9.96 9.41 20.16
CA GLY A 125 10.08 8.23 19.34
C GLY A 125 11.31 7.36 19.61
N GLN A 126 11.62 6.51 18.65
CA GLN A 126 12.75 5.59 18.68
C GLN A 126 14.10 6.29 18.49
N TYR A 127 14.12 7.41 17.74
CA TYR A 127 15.35 8.12 17.37
C TYR A 127 15.30 9.60 17.83
N PRO A 128 15.15 9.89 19.14
CA PRO A 128 14.97 11.25 19.63
C PRO A 128 16.12 12.21 19.26
N GLN A 129 17.33 11.68 19.05
CA GLN A 129 18.50 12.44 18.62
C GLN A 129 18.41 12.96 17.18
N LEU A 130 17.58 12.35 16.33
CA LEU A 130 17.38 12.75 14.93
C LEU A 130 16.19 13.70 14.76
N ALA A 131 15.38 13.92 15.77
CA ALA A 131 14.15 14.71 15.67
C ALA A 131 14.41 16.17 15.22
N ASP A 132 15.49 16.79 15.73
CA ASP A 132 15.84 18.16 15.37
C ASP A 132 16.27 18.31 13.89
N ALA A 133 16.67 17.21 13.24
CA ALA A 133 16.92 17.17 11.81
C ALA A 133 15.68 16.73 11.01
N ALA A 134 14.93 15.75 11.49
CA ALA A 134 13.82 15.13 10.76
C ALA A 134 12.56 16.02 10.67
N GLU A 135 12.14 16.63 11.79
CA GLU A 135 10.94 17.46 11.81
C GLU A 135 11.00 18.68 10.86
N PRO A 136 12.12 19.43 10.74
CA PRO A 136 12.23 20.49 9.73
C PRO A 136 12.03 19.99 8.30
N ILE A 137 12.60 18.81 7.95
CA ILE A 137 12.43 18.20 6.63
C ILE A 137 10.95 17.88 6.39
N ALA A 138 10.27 17.26 7.38
CA ALA A 138 8.84 16.97 7.29
C ALA A 138 8.01 18.24 7.07
N ARG A 139 8.34 19.35 7.78
CA ARG A 139 7.67 20.64 7.59
C ARG A 139 7.90 21.21 6.19
N GLU A 140 9.11 21.07 5.63
CA GLU A 140 9.38 21.52 4.25
C GLU A 140 8.58 20.69 3.23
N ILE A 141 8.51 19.37 3.39
CA ILE A 141 7.69 18.49 2.56
C ILE A 141 6.22 18.94 2.58
N PHE A 142 5.66 19.16 3.78
CA PHE A 142 4.26 19.52 3.93
C PHE A 142 3.91 20.93 3.45
N LYS A 143 4.90 21.82 3.24
CA LYS A 143 4.70 23.12 2.60
C LYS A 143 4.48 23.03 1.09
N LEU A 144 4.95 21.96 0.43
CA LEU A 144 4.79 21.81 -1.01
C LEU A 144 3.29 21.83 -1.39
N PRO A 145 2.85 22.67 -2.34
CA PRO A 145 1.43 22.81 -2.68
C PRO A 145 0.78 21.51 -3.14
N TRP A 146 1.56 20.62 -3.76
CA TRP A 146 1.13 19.34 -4.32
C TRP A 146 1.27 18.17 -3.34
N VAL A 147 1.57 18.42 -2.08
CA VAL A 147 1.60 17.38 -1.05
C VAL A 147 0.32 17.40 -0.25
N GLU A 148 -0.39 16.27 -0.21
CA GLU A 148 -1.46 15.97 0.74
C GLU A 148 -0.86 15.29 1.96
N ILE A 149 -1.24 15.74 3.16
CA ILE A 149 -0.68 15.23 4.41
C ILE A 149 -1.43 13.99 4.85
N ALA A 150 -0.68 12.92 5.11
CA ALA A 150 -1.18 11.68 5.67
C ALA A 150 -0.49 11.33 7.01
N ASN A 151 -1.08 10.39 7.72
CA ASN A 151 -0.57 9.84 8.96
C ASN A 151 -0.18 8.37 8.75
N HIS A 152 1.00 7.96 9.24
CA HIS A 152 1.44 6.57 9.27
C HIS A 152 1.61 6.07 10.71
N THR A 153 0.78 6.57 11.61
CA THR A 153 0.67 6.18 13.02
C THR A 153 1.77 6.72 13.94
N PHE A 154 1.67 6.37 15.22
CA PHE A 154 2.68 6.72 16.21
C PHE A 154 3.84 5.73 16.21
N SER A 155 3.55 4.44 16.40
CA SER A 155 4.57 3.41 16.62
C SER A 155 4.71 2.41 15.47
N HIS A 156 4.02 2.64 14.33
CA HIS A 156 3.99 1.72 13.22
C HIS A 156 3.51 0.30 13.63
N PRO A 157 2.22 0.10 13.96
CA PRO A 157 1.68 -1.23 14.24
C PRO A 157 2.05 -2.24 13.18
N PHE A 158 2.71 -3.34 13.55
CA PHE A 158 3.03 -4.44 12.61
C PHE A 158 1.85 -5.39 12.45
N PHE A 159 0.97 -5.45 13.46
CA PHE A 159 -0.20 -6.32 13.50
C PHE A 159 -1.39 -5.58 14.13
N TRP A 160 -2.27 -5.04 13.33
CA TRP A 160 -3.37 -4.20 13.77
C TRP A 160 -4.33 -4.88 14.72
N MET A 161 -4.64 -6.15 14.48
CA MET A 161 -5.54 -6.91 15.34
C MET A 161 -5.01 -7.09 16.77
N TYR A 162 -3.70 -6.96 16.99
CA TYR A 162 -3.11 -6.95 18.34
C TYR A 162 -3.56 -5.72 19.15
N PHE A 163 -3.60 -4.57 18.50
CA PHE A 163 -4.06 -3.30 19.09
C PHE A 163 -5.56 -3.31 19.39
N GLU A 164 -6.31 -4.22 18.78
CA GLU A 164 -7.74 -4.46 19.06
C GLU A 164 -7.98 -5.64 20.04
N GLY A 165 -6.93 -6.11 20.72
CA GLY A 165 -7.02 -7.10 21.80
C GLY A 165 -6.80 -8.55 21.38
N ARG A 166 -6.49 -8.85 20.13
CA ARG A 166 -6.16 -10.22 19.68
C ARG A 166 -4.76 -10.62 20.15
N LYS A 167 -4.67 -11.55 21.10
CA LYS A 167 -3.41 -11.92 21.74
C LYS A 167 -2.59 -12.99 20.99
N ASN A 168 -3.25 -13.89 20.26
CA ASN A 168 -2.59 -15.02 19.60
C ASN A 168 -2.18 -14.66 18.17
N ILE A 169 -1.15 -13.84 18.03
CA ILE A 169 -0.57 -13.43 16.76
C ILE A 169 0.90 -13.84 16.72
N ALA A 170 1.27 -14.58 15.66
CA ALA A 170 2.67 -14.98 15.43
C ALA A 170 3.44 -13.80 14.84
N THR A 171 4.32 -13.19 15.62
CA THR A 171 5.09 -11.99 15.21
C THR A 171 6.32 -12.30 14.35
N LYS A 172 6.69 -13.56 14.20
CA LYS A 172 7.91 -13.99 13.48
C LYS A 172 9.19 -13.26 13.95
N GLY A 173 9.20 -12.78 15.20
CA GLY A 173 10.36 -12.09 15.80
C GLY A 173 10.38 -10.57 15.61
N TYR A 174 9.46 -9.97 14.87
CA TYR A 174 9.42 -8.51 14.63
C TYR A 174 8.83 -7.67 15.77
N GLY A 175 8.19 -8.30 16.78
CA GLY A 175 7.42 -7.56 17.76
C GLY A 175 6.04 -7.17 17.23
N PHE A 176 5.38 -6.20 17.90
CA PHE A 176 4.04 -5.73 17.50
C PHE A 176 4.04 -4.32 16.91
N HIS A 177 5.09 -3.56 17.15
CA HIS A 177 5.33 -2.18 16.70
C HIS A 177 6.81 -1.83 16.83
N MET A 178 7.23 -0.66 16.38
CA MET A 178 8.58 -0.14 16.57
C MET A 178 8.95 -0.11 18.06
N PRO A 179 10.22 -0.39 18.42
CA PRO A 179 10.66 -0.44 19.81
C PRO A 179 10.82 0.98 20.40
N ILE A 180 9.70 1.61 20.74
CA ILE A 180 9.68 2.95 21.37
C ILE A 180 9.77 2.79 22.88
N PRO A 181 10.76 3.42 23.56
CA PRO A 181 10.94 3.29 24.99
C PRO A 181 9.70 3.69 25.81
N GLY A 182 9.26 2.81 26.71
CA GLY A 182 8.12 3.06 27.59
C GLY A 182 6.73 3.08 26.93
N TYR A 183 6.65 2.95 25.62
CA TYR A 183 5.38 2.92 24.92
C TYR A 183 4.62 1.62 25.19
N LYS A 184 3.33 1.76 25.48
CA LYS A 184 2.36 0.66 25.54
C LYS A 184 1.35 0.84 24.43
N THR A 185 0.93 -0.26 23.81
CA THR A 185 -0.04 -0.25 22.71
C THR A 185 -1.30 0.54 23.05
N ASP A 186 -1.57 1.57 22.28
CA ASP A 186 -2.73 2.45 22.44
C ASP A 186 -3.26 2.83 21.04
N LEU A 187 -4.36 2.21 20.65
CA LEU A 187 -4.98 2.41 19.33
C LEU A 187 -5.36 3.88 19.07
N LYS A 188 -5.79 4.59 20.11
CA LYS A 188 -6.13 6.01 19.98
C LYS A 188 -4.89 6.87 19.76
N LYS A 189 -3.77 6.56 20.43
CA LYS A 189 -2.51 7.24 20.21
C LYS A 189 -1.97 6.99 18.79
N GLU A 190 -2.14 5.76 18.27
CA GLU A 190 -1.70 5.41 16.91
C GLU A 190 -2.40 6.27 15.84
N ILE A 191 -3.69 6.52 15.97
CA ILE A 191 -4.50 7.16 14.95
C ILE A 191 -4.74 8.64 15.26
N VAL A 192 -5.33 8.91 16.42
CA VAL A 192 -5.77 10.27 16.78
C VAL A 192 -4.60 11.10 17.30
N GLY A 193 -3.81 10.55 18.24
CA GLY A 193 -2.69 11.27 18.82
C GLY A 193 -1.62 11.65 17.80
N SER A 194 -1.26 10.71 16.92
CA SER A 194 -0.30 10.98 15.85
C SER A 194 -0.85 11.97 14.80
N THR A 195 -2.14 11.91 14.49
CA THR A 195 -2.80 12.91 13.64
C THR A 195 -2.74 14.31 14.25
N GLU A 196 -2.99 14.42 15.55
CA GLU A 196 -2.90 15.69 16.27
C GLU A 196 -1.46 16.24 16.30
N TYR A 197 -0.46 15.38 16.56
CA TYR A 197 0.94 15.76 16.46
C TYR A 197 1.30 16.32 15.08
N ILE A 198 0.96 15.61 14.02
CA ILE A 198 1.24 16.07 12.65
C ILE A 198 0.57 17.43 12.39
N ASN A 199 -0.70 17.57 12.75
CA ASN A 199 -1.47 18.79 12.52
C ASN A 199 -0.93 20.00 13.31
N THR A 200 -0.41 19.80 14.51
CA THR A 200 0.03 20.89 15.40
C THR A 200 1.51 21.20 15.29
N GLN A 201 2.36 20.22 14.99
CA GLN A 201 3.81 20.36 15.00
C GLN A 201 4.42 20.46 13.60
N LEU A 202 3.80 19.85 12.59
CA LEU A 202 4.41 19.68 11.27
C LEU A 202 3.64 20.37 10.15
N ALA A 203 2.30 20.31 10.18
CA ALA A 203 1.48 20.85 9.11
C ALA A 203 1.54 22.38 9.03
N PRO A 204 1.69 22.97 7.83
CA PRO A 204 1.61 24.41 7.66
C PRO A 204 0.16 24.89 7.83
N ARG A 205 0.00 26.18 8.14
CA ARG A 205 -1.33 26.78 8.27
C ARG A 205 -2.19 26.53 7.02
N GLY A 206 -3.40 26.03 7.22
CA GLY A 206 -4.37 25.75 6.15
C GLY A 206 -4.31 24.34 5.59
N LYS A 207 -3.33 23.51 6.00
CA LYS A 207 -3.28 22.10 5.70
C LYS A 207 -3.51 21.28 6.96
N LYS A 208 -4.06 20.08 6.81
CA LYS A 208 -4.21 19.09 7.88
C LYS A 208 -4.12 17.67 7.31
N VAL A 209 -3.89 16.70 8.16
CA VAL A 209 -3.99 15.28 7.81
C VAL A 209 -5.38 14.96 7.25
N LYS A 210 -5.41 14.25 6.15
CA LYS A 210 -6.62 13.79 5.45
C LYS A 210 -6.75 12.29 5.37
N VAL A 211 -5.62 11.60 5.38
CA VAL A 211 -5.54 10.17 5.09
C VAL A 211 -4.72 9.48 6.16
N LEU A 212 -5.16 8.29 6.58
CA LEU A 212 -4.35 7.32 7.32
C LEU A 212 -3.86 6.25 6.35
N LEU A 213 -2.56 6.00 6.32
CA LEU A 213 -1.95 4.88 5.61
C LEU A 213 -1.70 3.75 6.62
N TRP A 214 -2.35 2.59 6.39
CA TRP A 214 -2.21 1.44 7.29
C TRP A 214 -0.80 0.87 7.22
N SER A 215 -0.17 0.72 8.39
CA SER A 215 1.17 0.17 8.54
C SER A 215 1.18 -1.37 8.64
N GLY A 216 2.35 -1.97 8.55
CA GLY A 216 2.60 -3.38 8.85
C GLY A 216 1.77 -4.35 8.02
N ASP A 217 0.97 -5.20 8.68
CA ASP A 217 0.09 -6.16 7.99
C ASP A 217 -1.09 -5.50 7.26
N ALA A 218 -1.33 -4.22 7.53
CA ALA A 218 -2.44 -3.45 6.97
C ALA A 218 -3.79 -4.20 7.05
N ILE A 219 -4.05 -4.85 8.19
CA ILE A 219 -5.30 -5.59 8.45
C ILE A 219 -6.01 -4.97 9.67
N PRO A 220 -6.48 -3.71 9.57
CA PRO A 220 -7.22 -3.09 10.66
C PRO A 220 -8.51 -3.83 10.94
N GLY A 221 -8.91 -3.89 12.20
CA GLY A 221 -10.22 -4.36 12.60
C GLY A 221 -11.25 -3.22 12.63
N GLU A 222 -12.39 -3.51 13.26
CA GLU A 222 -13.50 -2.57 13.33
C GLU A 222 -13.15 -1.30 14.13
N GLN A 223 -12.44 -1.46 15.26
CA GLN A 223 -12.16 -0.31 16.14
C GLN A 223 -11.22 0.70 15.49
N ALA A 224 -10.21 0.22 14.77
CA ALA A 224 -9.28 1.08 14.05
C ALA A 224 -9.98 1.84 12.92
N LEU A 225 -10.79 1.15 12.10
CA LEU A 225 -11.56 1.77 11.02
C LEU A 225 -12.61 2.75 11.55
N LYS A 226 -13.25 2.43 12.68
CA LYS A 226 -14.17 3.34 13.36
C LYS A 226 -13.48 4.63 13.78
N LEU A 227 -12.29 4.54 14.38
CA LEU A 227 -11.52 5.73 14.78
C LEU A 227 -11.13 6.60 13.58
N THR A 228 -10.80 6.02 12.42
CA THR A 228 -10.55 6.83 11.21
C THR A 228 -11.80 7.56 10.77
N ALA A 229 -12.95 6.89 10.71
CA ALA A 229 -14.21 7.49 10.30
C ALA A 229 -14.70 8.60 11.27
N GLU A 230 -14.58 8.37 12.59
CA GLU A 230 -14.96 9.36 13.60
C GLU A 230 -14.07 10.61 13.63
N ASN A 231 -12.87 10.54 13.00
CA ASN A 231 -11.93 11.66 12.91
C ASN A 231 -11.79 12.23 11.48
N ASP A 232 -12.75 11.96 10.60
CA ASP A 232 -12.77 12.43 9.20
C ASP A 232 -11.50 12.07 8.41
N LEU A 233 -10.91 10.92 8.70
CA LEU A 233 -9.75 10.38 7.99
C LEU A 233 -10.19 9.36 6.94
N LEU A 234 -9.80 9.58 5.71
CA LEU A 234 -9.75 8.52 4.70
C LEU A 234 -8.69 7.50 5.09
N ASN A 235 -8.79 6.29 4.56
CA ASN A 235 -7.80 5.26 4.87
C ASN A 235 -7.42 4.48 3.62
N VAL A 236 -6.14 4.11 3.52
CA VAL A 236 -5.61 3.35 2.39
C VAL A 236 -4.48 2.43 2.86
N ASN A 237 -4.09 1.50 2.06
CA ASN A 237 -3.13 0.40 2.19
C ASN A 237 -3.78 -0.96 2.49
N GLY A 238 -2.99 -1.99 2.25
CA GLY A 238 -3.42 -3.37 2.19
C GLY A 238 -3.64 -3.83 0.74
N GLY A 239 -4.16 -5.03 0.57
CA GLY A 239 -4.19 -5.69 -0.72
C GLY A 239 -2.86 -6.35 -1.08
N ASN A 240 -2.75 -6.89 -2.28
CA ASN A 240 -1.50 -7.46 -2.79
C ASN A 240 -1.51 -7.56 -4.32
N THR A 241 -1.91 -6.50 -4.99
CA THR A 241 -1.91 -6.46 -6.47
C THR A 241 -0.50 -6.30 -6.99
N LYS A 242 0.01 -7.34 -7.67
CA LYS A 242 1.27 -7.34 -8.39
C LYS A 242 1.17 -8.31 -9.55
N VAL A 243 1.27 -7.82 -10.76
CA VAL A 243 1.21 -8.63 -11.98
C VAL A 243 2.48 -8.41 -12.79
N LEU A 244 3.17 -9.46 -13.15
CA LEU A 244 4.40 -9.42 -13.94
C LEU A 244 4.29 -10.34 -15.15
N LYS A 245 5.06 -10.12 -16.21
CA LYS A 245 5.12 -11.02 -17.37
C LYS A 245 5.47 -12.46 -16.96
N SER A 246 6.29 -12.61 -15.91
CA SER A 246 6.62 -13.91 -15.33
C SER A 246 5.49 -14.53 -14.46
N SER A 247 4.51 -13.73 -14.05
CA SER A 247 3.36 -14.16 -13.23
C SER A 247 2.15 -13.27 -13.55
N ASN A 248 1.56 -13.48 -14.73
CA ASN A 248 0.53 -12.62 -15.30
C ASN A 248 -0.91 -13.07 -14.99
N SER A 249 -1.10 -13.88 -13.97
CA SER A 249 -2.42 -14.36 -13.59
C SER A 249 -3.30 -13.29 -12.96
N LEU A 250 -4.57 -13.25 -13.34
CA LEU A 250 -5.58 -12.40 -12.72
C LEU A 250 -5.84 -12.72 -11.24
N THR A 251 -5.38 -13.87 -10.73
CA THR A 251 -5.43 -14.19 -9.29
C THR A 251 -4.53 -13.26 -8.46
N ASN A 252 -3.60 -12.55 -9.11
CA ASN A 252 -2.71 -11.56 -8.50
C ASN A 252 -3.33 -10.16 -8.43
N VAL A 253 -4.56 -9.98 -8.89
CA VAL A 253 -5.29 -8.72 -8.83
C VAL A 253 -6.25 -8.75 -7.64
N TRP A 254 -5.99 -7.90 -6.66
CA TRP A 254 -6.81 -7.79 -5.46
C TRP A 254 -7.98 -6.82 -5.67
N PRO A 255 -9.06 -6.96 -4.88
CA PRO A 255 -10.20 -6.04 -4.96
C PRO A 255 -9.80 -4.60 -4.60
N ILE A 256 -10.74 -3.67 -4.74
CA ILE A 256 -10.54 -2.25 -4.38
C ILE A 256 -10.40 -2.05 -2.86
N GLY A 257 -10.91 -2.97 -2.08
CA GLY A 257 -10.86 -2.92 -0.63
C GLY A 257 -11.71 -4.03 -0.01
N ARG A 258 -11.98 -3.92 1.29
CA ARG A 258 -12.82 -4.86 2.03
C ARG A 258 -13.76 -4.16 2.99
N ALA A 259 -14.95 -4.71 3.16
CA ALA A 259 -15.86 -4.34 4.23
C ALA A 259 -15.42 -5.00 5.56
N VAL A 260 -15.48 -4.24 6.64
CA VAL A 260 -15.30 -4.72 8.02
C VAL A 260 -16.48 -4.18 8.82
N LYS A 261 -17.52 -4.97 8.94
CA LYS A 261 -18.84 -4.56 9.45
C LYS A 261 -19.37 -3.31 8.71
N ASP A 262 -19.59 -2.21 9.40
CA ASP A 262 -20.14 -0.96 8.87
C ASP A 262 -19.08 -0.04 8.23
N TYR A 263 -17.79 -0.44 8.26
CA TYR A 263 -16.67 0.33 7.77
C TYR A 263 -16.03 -0.31 6.55
N TYR A 264 -15.23 0.47 5.84
CA TYR A 264 -14.55 0.01 4.63
C TYR A 264 -13.06 0.38 4.65
N GLN A 265 -12.20 -0.60 4.39
CA GLN A 265 -10.79 -0.39 4.14
C GLN A 265 -10.56 -0.35 2.64
N ILE A 266 -9.91 0.72 2.16
CA ILE A 266 -9.49 0.84 0.76
C ILE A 266 -8.07 0.27 0.63
N TYR A 267 -7.86 -0.59 -0.36
CA TYR A 267 -6.54 -1.14 -0.65
C TYR A 267 -5.73 -0.23 -1.58
N ALA A 268 -4.42 -0.24 -1.42
CA ALA A 268 -3.53 0.33 -2.41
C ALA A 268 -3.78 -0.34 -3.77
N PRO A 269 -3.93 0.43 -4.85
CA PRO A 269 -4.24 -0.14 -6.16
C PRO A 269 -3.20 -1.15 -6.65
N VAL A 270 -1.92 -0.86 -6.41
CA VAL A 270 -0.75 -1.69 -6.72
C VAL A 270 0.18 -1.68 -5.52
N MET A 271 0.93 -2.74 -5.32
CA MET A 271 1.85 -2.88 -4.18
C MET A 271 3.10 -2.00 -4.32
N ASN A 272 3.71 -1.74 -3.16
CA ASN A 272 4.91 -0.95 -3.00
C ASN A 272 6.19 -1.70 -3.44
N GLU A 273 7.33 -1.02 -3.36
CA GLU A 273 8.64 -1.53 -3.76
C GLU A 273 9.07 -2.81 -3.02
N ASN A 274 8.57 -3.06 -1.81
CA ASN A 274 8.94 -4.24 -1.03
C ASN A 274 8.69 -5.55 -1.78
N VAL A 275 7.57 -5.64 -2.51
CA VAL A 275 7.27 -6.86 -3.26
C VAL A 275 8.11 -7.03 -4.52
N TYR A 276 8.83 -5.99 -4.94
CA TYR A 276 9.74 -6.00 -6.09
C TYR A 276 11.22 -6.09 -5.68
N THR A 277 11.52 -5.84 -4.41
CA THR A 277 12.89 -5.79 -3.87
C THR A 277 13.16 -6.88 -2.83
N ASN A 278 12.36 -7.95 -2.80
CA ASN A 278 12.46 -9.02 -1.82
C ASN A 278 12.49 -8.48 -0.37
N LEU A 279 11.46 -7.71 -0.01
CA LEU A 279 11.32 -7.02 1.28
C LEU A 279 12.55 -6.18 1.62
N TRP A 280 12.97 -5.35 0.68
CA TRP A 280 14.13 -4.46 0.79
C TRP A 280 15.46 -5.18 1.08
N ASN A 281 15.59 -6.43 0.64
CA ASN A 281 16.84 -7.20 0.67
C ASN A 281 17.59 -7.19 -0.67
N GLY A 282 16.99 -6.59 -1.71
CA GLY A 282 17.54 -6.46 -3.05
C GLY A 282 16.90 -7.39 -4.09
N PRO A 283 17.05 -7.11 -5.36
CA PRO A 283 17.80 -5.94 -5.86
C PRO A 283 17.05 -4.62 -5.61
N TYR A 284 17.72 -3.59 -5.14
CA TYR A 284 17.11 -2.30 -4.78
C TYR A 284 16.52 -1.55 -5.98
N TYR A 285 17.00 -1.81 -7.20
CA TYR A 285 16.41 -1.30 -8.44
C TYR A 285 15.12 -2.03 -8.85
N GLY A 286 14.69 -3.04 -8.11
CA GLY A 286 13.57 -3.91 -8.47
C GLY A 286 12.24 -3.20 -8.67
N PHE A 287 12.05 -2.02 -8.08
CA PHE A 287 10.81 -1.26 -8.21
C PHE A 287 10.50 -0.81 -9.64
N GLN A 288 11.48 -0.71 -10.54
CA GLN A 288 11.26 -0.48 -11.97
C GLN A 288 10.24 -1.46 -12.59
N LYS A 289 10.15 -2.68 -12.04
CA LYS A 289 9.18 -3.69 -12.50
C LYS A 289 7.72 -3.33 -12.23
N VAL A 290 7.42 -2.30 -11.44
CA VAL A 290 6.05 -1.82 -11.25
C VAL A 290 5.46 -1.30 -12.57
N ILE A 291 6.29 -0.80 -13.47
CA ILE A 291 5.89 -0.37 -14.83
C ILE A 291 5.23 -1.54 -15.59
N GLU A 292 5.83 -2.73 -15.49
CA GLU A 292 5.25 -3.97 -16.07
C GLU A 292 3.86 -4.27 -15.48
N THR A 293 3.68 -4.04 -14.19
CA THR A 293 2.38 -4.17 -13.51
C THR A 293 1.39 -3.13 -14.03
N PHE A 294 1.80 -1.88 -14.26
CA PHE A 294 0.92 -0.84 -14.79
C PHE A 294 0.45 -1.17 -16.22
N GLU A 295 1.36 -1.64 -17.08
CA GLU A 295 1.05 -2.06 -18.45
C GLU A 295 0.07 -3.25 -18.48
N LEU A 296 0.35 -4.30 -17.71
CA LEU A 296 -0.49 -5.51 -17.66
C LEU A 296 -1.88 -5.28 -17.02
N LEU A 297 -2.03 -4.21 -16.23
CA LEU A 297 -3.31 -3.81 -15.65
C LEU A 297 -4.07 -2.78 -16.52
N GLU A 298 -3.52 -2.40 -17.68
CA GLU A 298 -4.16 -1.55 -18.69
C GLU A 298 -4.84 -2.40 -19.80
N GLU A 299 -4.13 -3.42 -20.28
CA GLU A 299 -4.51 -4.23 -21.43
C GLU A 299 -4.76 -5.70 -21.06
N PRO A 300 -5.78 -6.39 -21.62
CA PRO A 300 -6.78 -5.90 -22.58
C PRO A 300 -7.95 -5.15 -21.91
N ILE A 301 -8.01 -5.13 -20.60
CA ILE A 301 -9.03 -4.43 -19.80
C ILE A 301 -8.32 -3.67 -18.68
N ARG A 302 -8.63 -2.40 -18.56
CA ARG A 302 -8.10 -1.58 -17.44
C ARG A 302 -8.71 -2.05 -16.12
N LEU A 303 -7.84 -2.48 -15.19
CA LEU A 303 -8.25 -3.06 -13.91
C LEU A 303 -7.90 -2.17 -12.72
N LYS A 304 -6.85 -1.35 -12.85
CA LYS A 304 -6.34 -0.50 -11.77
C LYS A 304 -5.87 0.86 -12.30
N PRO A 305 -5.93 1.91 -11.47
CA PRO A 305 -5.22 3.15 -11.75
C PRO A 305 -3.71 2.92 -11.71
N ILE A 306 -2.92 3.89 -12.16
CA ILE A 306 -1.49 3.94 -11.88
C ILE A 306 -1.33 4.34 -10.42
N SER A 307 -0.53 3.59 -9.66
CA SER A 307 -0.29 3.87 -8.24
C SER A 307 1.18 3.72 -7.92
N ILE A 308 1.89 4.84 -7.80
CA ILE A 308 3.29 4.86 -7.37
C ILE A 308 3.28 4.86 -5.85
N TYR A 309 3.55 3.69 -5.27
CA TYR A 309 3.50 3.45 -3.82
C TYR A 309 4.85 2.94 -3.32
N TYR A 310 5.43 3.63 -2.35
CA TYR A 310 6.76 3.34 -1.84
C TYR A 310 6.97 3.88 -0.42
N HIS A 311 8.15 3.61 0.17
CA HIS A 311 8.56 4.06 1.50
C HIS A 311 9.74 5.03 1.39
N PHE A 312 9.99 5.83 2.42
CA PHE A 312 11.12 6.77 2.45
C PHE A 312 12.47 6.08 2.32
N TYR A 313 12.62 4.86 2.82
CA TYR A 313 13.90 4.16 2.65
C TYR A 313 14.27 3.88 1.19
N SER A 314 13.38 4.06 0.21
CA SER A 314 13.73 4.04 -1.21
C SER A 314 14.80 5.08 -1.56
N GLY A 315 14.84 6.21 -0.84
CA GLY A 315 15.91 7.21 -0.94
C GLY A 315 17.21 6.82 -0.24
N SER A 316 17.23 5.74 0.55
CA SER A 316 18.44 5.33 1.27
C SER A 316 19.48 4.62 0.40
N LYS A 317 19.12 4.16 -0.80
CA LYS A 317 19.98 3.47 -1.75
C LYS A 317 19.97 4.16 -3.09
N ILE A 318 21.14 4.44 -3.67
CA ILE A 318 21.26 5.05 -5.00
C ILE A 318 20.47 4.25 -6.05
N ALA A 319 20.55 2.92 -6.00
CA ALA A 319 19.82 2.05 -6.91
C ALA A 319 18.29 2.11 -6.70
N GLY A 320 17.83 2.29 -5.48
CA GLY A 320 16.42 2.47 -5.14
C GLY A 320 15.88 3.82 -5.64
N LEU A 321 16.63 4.88 -5.37
CA LEU A 321 16.31 6.23 -5.84
C LEU A 321 16.23 6.31 -7.37
N LYS A 322 17.21 5.72 -8.06
CA LYS A 322 17.22 5.65 -9.53
C LYS A 322 16.03 4.87 -10.07
N ALA A 323 15.66 3.76 -9.45
CA ALA A 323 14.48 2.99 -9.84
C ALA A 323 13.19 3.79 -9.67
N LEU A 324 13.10 4.57 -8.61
CA LEU A 324 11.95 5.45 -8.35
C LEU A 324 11.88 6.56 -9.40
N ASP A 325 13.00 7.22 -9.69
CA ASP A 325 13.12 8.22 -10.76
C ASP A 325 12.67 7.67 -12.12
N ASP A 326 13.13 6.48 -12.51
CA ASP A 326 12.70 5.82 -13.75
C ASP A 326 11.19 5.56 -13.83
N VAL A 327 10.55 5.23 -12.68
CA VAL A 327 9.08 5.06 -12.61
C VAL A 327 8.36 6.40 -12.79
N TYR A 328 8.88 7.48 -12.23
CA TYR A 328 8.30 8.81 -12.38
C TYR A 328 8.50 9.39 -13.78
N GLN A 329 9.61 9.04 -14.44
CA GLN A 329 9.87 9.45 -15.83
C GLN A 329 8.96 8.74 -16.84
N TRP A 330 8.62 7.46 -16.60
CA TRP A 330 7.70 6.68 -17.44
C TRP A 330 6.29 7.25 -17.40
#